data_4efee600c9ce289dad4cdc0943e6c990
#
_entry.id   4efee600c9ce289dad4cdc0943e6c990
#
_cell.length_a   1.000
_cell.length_b   1.000
_cell.length_c   1.000
_cell.angle_alpha   90.00
_cell.angle_beta   90.00
_cell.angle_gamma   90.00
#
_symmetry.space_group_name_H-M   'P 1'
#
loop_
_entity.id
_entity.type
_entity.pdbx_description
1 polymer ?
#
loop_
_entity_poly.entity_id
_entity_poly.type
_entity_poly.pdbx_seq_one_letter_code
_entity_poly.pdbx_strand_id
1 'polypeptide(L)'
;MKVAYIAGPYRANTINRTVENIRNAEKMAIKYWKKGYAVICPHKNTALFDGICPDETWLRGDIEIMKRCDLVVMVPGWETSQGSVTERDIAVKIGIKVVEP
;
A
#
# COMPACT_ATOMS: atom_id res chain seq x y z
N MET A 1 -7.25 17.56 -7.78
CA MET A 1 -7.62 16.24 -7.24
C MET A 1 -6.44 15.64 -6.48
N LYS A 2 -6.68 15.13 -5.31
CA LYS A 2 -5.61 14.52 -4.50
C LYS A 2 -5.44 13.04 -4.83
N VAL A 3 -4.20 12.56 -4.69
CA VAL A 3 -3.83 11.17 -4.96
C VAL A 3 -3.55 10.46 -3.63
N ALA A 4 -4.23 9.35 -3.39
CA ALA A 4 -4.09 8.53 -2.20
C ALA A 4 -3.34 7.23 -2.52
N TYR A 5 -2.39 6.89 -1.67
CA TYR A 5 -1.62 5.65 -1.74
C TYR A 5 -2.12 4.71 -0.65
N ILE A 6 -2.42 3.47 -1.01
CA ILE A 6 -2.90 2.48 -0.05
C ILE A 6 -1.74 1.62 0.43
N ALA A 7 -1.49 1.61 1.73
CA ALA A 7 -0.42 0.82 2.35
C ALA A 7 -1.00 -0.20 3.32
N GLY A 8 -0.62 -1.44 3.18
CA GLY A 8 -1.11 -2.51 4.04
C GLY A 8 -0.40 -3.84 3.79
N PRO A 9 -0.70 -4.87 4.58
CA PRO A 9 -0.09 -6.18 4.42
C PRO A 9 -0.32 -6.75 3.02
N TYR A 10 0.72 -7.35 2.46
CA TYR A 10 0.64 -8.06 1.18
C TYR A 10 1.05 -9.52 1.37
N ARG A 11 2.34 -9.75 1.66
CA ARG A 11 2.91 -11.09 1.77
C ARG A 11 2.39 -11.82 2.99
N ALA A 12 2.10 -13.11 2.83
CA ALA A 12 1.65 -13.98 3.91
C ALA A 12 2.23 -15.37 3.73
N ASN A 13 1.98 -16.28 4.71
CA ASN A 13 2.52 -17.64 4.68
C ASN A 13 1.92 -18.51 3.58
N THR A 14 0.75 -18.15 3.06
CA THR A 14 0.07 -18.88 1.99
C THR A 14 -0.37 -17.91 0.89
N ILE A 15 -0.50 -18.44 -0.31
CA ILE A 15 -1.02 -17.66 -1.44
C ILE A 15 -2.44 -17.18 -1.14
N ASN A 16 -3.25 -18.03 -0.51
CA ASN A 16 -4.63 -17.67 -0.14
C ASN A 16 -4.67 -16.45 0.78
N ARG A 17 -3.79 -16.38 1.78
CA ARG A 17 -3.71 -15.22 2.67
C ARG A 17 -3.21 -13.98 1.95
N THR A 18 -2.27 -14.14 1.03
CA THR A 18 -1.80 -13.03 0.20
C THR A 18 -2.95 -12.46 -0.63
N VAL A 19 -3.79 -13.32 -1.21
CA VAL A 19 -4.97 -12.89 -1.98
C VAL A 19 -5.96 -12.15 -1.06
N GLU A 20 -6.18 -12.63 0.16
CA GLU A 20 -7.01 -11.92 1.14
C GLU A 20 -6.47 -10.52 1.43
N ASN A 21 -5.16 -10.40 1.59
CA ASN A 21 -4.51 -9.10 1.81
C ASN A 21 -4.74 -8.16 0.63
N ILE A 22 -4.64 -8.68 -0.60
CA ILE A 22 -4.95 -7.90 -1.81
C ILE A 22 -6.41 -7.41 -1.76
N ARG A 23 -7.34 -8.28 -1.40
CA ARG A 23 -8.76 -7.93 -1.32
C ARG A 23 -9.04 -6.88 -0.23
N ASN A 24 -8.34 -6.96 0.90
CA ASN A 24 -8.49 -5.98 1.97
C ASN A 24 -7.98 -4.60 1.54
N ALA A 25 -6.86 -4.54 0.85
CA ALA A 25 -6.34 -3.29 0.30
C ALA A 25 -7.28 -2.73 -0.77
N GLU A 26 -7.84 -3.59 -1.62
CA GLU A 26 -8.80 -3.20 -2.65
C GLU A 26 -10.05 -2.55 -2.06
N LYS A 27 -10.56 -3.08 -0.95
CA LYS A 27 -11.71 -2.48 -0.26
C LYS A 27 -11.43 -1.04 0.16
N MET A 28 -10.24 -0.80 0.70
CA MET A 28 -9.83 0.54 1.10
C MET A 28 -9.66 1.45 -0.11
N ALA A 29 -9.08 0.93 -1.20
CA ALA A 29 -8.94 1.67 -2.44
C ALA A 29 -10.30 2.12 -2.98
N ILE A 30 -11.27 1.21 -3.04
CA ILE A 30 -12.63 1.52 -3.50
C ILE A 30 -13.26 2.61 -2.64
N LYS A 31 -13.10 2.52 -1.33
CA LYS A 31 -13.62 3.53 -0.40
C LYS A 31 -13.10 4.93 -0.76
N TYR A 32 -11.81 5.05 -1.05
CA TYR A 32 -11.21 6.34 -1.36
C TYR A 32 -11.52 6.83 -2.79
N TRP A 33 -11.63 5.93 -3.76
CA TRP A 33 -12.16 6.28 -5.07
C TRP A 33 -13.55 6.90 -4.95
N LYS A 34 -14.43 6.29 -4.13
CA LYS A 34 -15.78 6.82 -3.89
C LYS A 34 -15.79 8.18 -3.20
N LYS A 35 -14.73 8.50 -2.45
CA LYS A 35 -14.59 9.81 -1.80
C LYS A 35 -14.05 10.89 -2.74
N GLY A 36 -13.70 10.56 -3.97
CA GLY A 36 -13.22 11.51 -4.95
C GLY A 36 -11.71 11.64 -5.05
N TYR A 37 -10.94 10.72 -4.45
CA TYR A 37 -9.50 10.66 -4.63
C TYR A 37 -9.16 9.87 -5.90
N ALA A 38 -8.03 10.22 -6.53
CA ALA A 38 -7.37 9.28 -7.43
C ALA A 38 -6.57 8.32 -6.55
N VAL A 39 -6.67 7.02 -6.77
CA VAL A 39 -6.08 6.04 -5.85
C VAL A 39 -5.07 5.16 -6.55
N ILE A 40 -3.90 4.99 -5.93
CA ILE A 40 -2.95 3.96 -6.31
C ILE A 40 -2.92 2.90 -5.21
N CYS A 41 -3.16 1.65 -5.57
CA CYS A 41 -3.11 0.51 -4.68
C CYS A 41 -2.03 -0.46 -5.18
N PRO A 42 -0.82 -0.43 -4.60
CA PRO A 42 0.29 -1.26 -5.06
C PRO A 42 -0.03 -2.75 -5.09
N HIS A 43 -0.88 -3.21 -4.17
CA HIS A 43 -1.36 -4.60 -4.15
C HIS A 43 -2.01 -5.03 -5.47
N LYS A 44 -2.58 -4.09 -6.21
CA LYS A 44 -3.21 -4.36 -7.51
C LYS A 44 -2.23 -4.15 -8.65
N ASN A 45 -1.27 -3.26 -8.48
CA ASN A 45 -0.32 -2.90 -9.53
C ASN A 45 0.66 -4.03 -9.87
N THR A 46 1.15 -4.72 -8.84
CA THR A 46 2.12 -5.79 -8.97
C THR A 46 1.63 -7.10 -8.35
N ALA A 47 0.33 -7.33 -8.34
CA ALA A 47 -0.27 -8.51 -7.73
C ALA A 47 0.36 -9.79 -8.28
N LEU A 48 0.84 -10.64 -7.38
CA LEU A 48 1.40 -11.96 -7.70
C LEU A 48 2.62 -11.92 -8.62
N PHE A 49 3.35 -10.80 -8.66
CA PHE A 49 4.63 -10.70 -9.35
C PHE A 49 5.78 -11.29 -8.53
N ASP A 50 5.48 -11.85 -7.36
CA ASP A 50 6.44 -12.42 -6.43
C ASP A 50 7.39 -13.38 -7.17
N GLY A 51 8.70 -13.21 -6.91
CA GLY A 51 9.72 -14.06 -7.51
C GLY A 51 10.23 -13.62 -8.89
N ILE A 52 9.57 -12.68 -9.55
CA ILE A 52 10.02 -12.18 -10.86
C ILE A 52 11.26 -11.29 -10.69
N CYS A 53 11.26 -10.46 -9.65
CA CYS A 53 12.41 -9.66 -9.23
C CYS A 53 12.58 -9.83 -7.72
N PRO A 54 13.74 -9.41 -7.14
CA PRO A 54 13.89 -9.38 -5.69
C PRO A 54 12.81 -8.48 -5.06
N ASP A 55 12.36 -8.83 -3.84
CA ASP A 55 11.33 -8.08 -3.12
C ASP A 55 11.65 -6.59 -2.98
N GLU A 56 12.94 -6.28 -2.85
CA GLU A 56 13.43 -4.91 -2.76
C GLU A 56 13.03 -4.07 -3.97
N THR A 57 12.95 -4.66 -5.14
CA THR A 57 12.53 -3.97 -6.37
C THR A 57 11.14 -3.39 -6.21
N TRP A 58 10.21 -4.19 -5.70
CA TRP A 58 8.81 -3.76 -5.49
C TRP A 58 8.73 -2.69 -4.43
N LEU A 59 9.39 -2.90 -3.30
CA LEU A 59 9.36 -1.95 -2.18
C LEU A 59 9.94 -0.59 -2.59
N ARG A 60 11.07 -0.56 -3.26
CA ARG A 60 11.69 0.69 -3.71
C ARG A 60 10.83 1.42 -4.72
N GLY A 61 10.24 0.69 -5.67
CA GLY A 61 9.33 1.27 -6.65
C GLY A 61 8.07 1.82 -6.01
N ASP A 62 7.49 1.10 -5.07
CA ASP A 62 6.30 1.53 -4.36
C ASP A 62 6.56 2.78 -3.52
N ILE A 63 7.71 2.87 -2.87
CA ILE A 63 8.11 4.07 -2.13
C ILE A 63 8.25 5.26 -3.07
N GLU A 64 8.82 5.05 -4.26
CA GLU A 64 8.95 6.11 -5.26
C GLU A 64 7.57 6.63 -5.70
N ILE A 65 6.61 5.73 -5.90
CA ILE A 65 5.23 6.10 -6.23
C ILE A 65 4.59 6.85 -5.05
N MET A 66 4.76 6.33 -3.84
CA MET A 66 4.21 6.91 -2.63
C MET A 66 4.66 8.35 -2.41
N LYS A 67 5.93 8.64 -2.68
CA LYS A 67 6.50 9.99 -2.52
C LYS A 67 5.79 11.03 -3.39
N ARG A 68 5.12 10.59 -4.44
CA ARG A 68 4.40 11.47 -5.38
C ARG A 68 2.92 11.58 -5.07
N CYS A 69 2.46 10.95 -3.97
CA CYS A 69 1.07 11.00 -3.55
C CYS A 69 0.84 12.08 -2.50
N ASP A 70 -0.41 12.47 -2.33
CA ASP A 70 -0.78 13.52 -1.37
C ASP A 70 -1.04 12.96 0.02
N LEU A 71 -1.48 11.70 0.11
CA LEU A 71 -1.69 11.05 1.40
C LEU A 71 -1.47 9.55 1.28
N VAL A 72 -1.16 8.94 2.43
CA VAL A 72 -1.03 7.48 2.58
C VAL A 72 -2.13 7.01 3.50
N VAL A 73 -2.90 6.03 3.04
CA VAL A 73 -3.99 5.42 3.80
C VAL A 73 -3.56 4.05 4.26
N MET A 74 -3.54 3.85 5.59
CA MET A 74 -3.14 2.58 6.17
C MET A 74 -4.32 1.61 6.21
N VAL A 75 -4.10 0.38 5.77
CA VAL A 75 -5.09 -0.71 5.85
C VAL A 75 -5.05 -1.29 7.26
N PRO A 76 -6.21 -1.65 7.87
CA PRO A 76 -6.21 -2.33 9.17
C PRO A 76 -5.29 -3.54 9.17
N GLY A 77 -4.49 -3.69 10.24
CA GLY A 77 -3.47 -4.74 10.34
C GLY A 77 -2.09 -4.37 9.80
N TRP A 78 -1.91 -3.14 9.36
CA TRP A 78 -0.64 -2.67 8.78
C TRP A 78 0.55 -2.84 9.73
N GLU A 79 0.32 -2.79 11.04
CA GLU A 79 1.38 -2.88 12.05
C GLU A 79 2.13 -4.21 12.02
N THR A 80 1.51 -5.26 11.50
CA THR A 80 2.12 -6.59 11.39
C THR A 80 2.97 -6.76 10.13
N SER A 81 2.98 -5.77 9.25
CA SER A 81 3.68 -5.83 7.97
C SER A 81 4.88 -4.88 7.98
N GLN A 82 6.09 -5.44 7.88
CA GLN A 82 7.30 -4.64 7.87
C GLN A 82 7.32 -3.64 6.70
N GLY A 83 6.85 -4.05 5.53
CA GLY A 83 6.76 -3.16 4.37
C GLY A 83 5.83 -1.97 4.62
N SER A 84 4.66 -2.23 5.21
CA SER A 84 3.70 -1.18 5.54
C SER A 84 4.24 -0.22 6.60
N VAL A 85 4.92 -0.74 7.62
CA VAL A 85 5.55 0.09 8.66
C VAL A 85 6.62 0.98 8.04
N THR A 86 7.45 0.43 7.16
CA THR A 86 8.49 1.19 6.44
C THR A 86 7.87 2.32 5.61
N GLU A 87 6.82 2.03 4.87
CA GLU A 87 6.13 3.02 4.04
C GLU A 87 5.54 4.14 4.91
N ARG A 88 4.88 3.77 5.99
CA ARG A 88 4.30 4.74 6.93
C ARG A 88 5.37 5.64 7.54
N ASP A 89 6.47 5.07 7.99
CA ASP A 89 7.56 5.82 8.63
C ASP A 89 8.21 6.81 7.63
N ILE A 90 8.40 6.40 6.39
CA ILE A 90 8.92 7.27 5.34
C ILE A 90 7.94 8.40 5.05
N ALA A 91 6.66 8.09 4.93
CA ALA A 91 5.62 9.08 4.67
C ALA A 91 5.60 10.17 5.75
N VAL A 92 5.64 9.76 7.01
CA VAL A 92 5.71 10.69 8.16
C VAL A 92 6.96 11.55 8.07
N LYS A 93 8.12 10.92 7.82
CA LYS A 93 9.40 11.62 7.77
C LYS A 93 9.46 12.69 6.68
N ILE A 94 8.89 12.43 5.52
CA ILE A 94 8.90 13.39 4.39
C ILE A 94 7.69 14.34 4.38
N GLY A 95 6.82 14.24 5.38
CA GLY A 95 5.71 15.17 5.56
C GLY A 95 4.45 14.85 4.77
N ILE A 96 4.28 13.64 4.27
CA ILE A 96 3.03 13.20 3.63
C ILE A 96 2.03 12.86 4.73
N LYS A 97 0.78 13.32 4.56
CA LYS A 97 -0.30 13.00 5.50
C LYS A 97 -0.54 11.49 5.54
N VAL A 98 -0.61 10.93 6.75
CA VAL A 98 -0.92 9.51 6.97
C VAL A 98 -2.28 9.41 7.63
N VAL A 99 -3.16 8.59 7.06
CA VAL A 99 -4.48 8.29 7.62
C VAL A 99 -4.43 6.87 8.18
N GLU A 100 -4.58 6.73 9.49
CA GLU A 100 -4.61 5.42 10.17
C GLU A 100 -6.06 5.02 10.46
N PRO A 101 -6.34 3.69 10.46
CA PRO A 101 -7.69 3.22 10.72
C PRO A 101 -8.16 3.51 12.12
#